data_d3e89db6b7d2b48d0d401107db567551
#
_entry.id   d3e89db6b7d2b48d0d401107db567551
#
_cell.length_a   1.000
_cell.length_b   1.000
_cell.length_c   1.000
_cell.angle_alpha   90.00
_cell.angle_beta   90.00
_cell.angle_gamma   90.00
#
_symmetry.space_group_name_H-M   'P 1'
#
loop_
_entity.id
_entity.type
_entity.pdbx_description
1 polymer ?
#
loop_
_entity_poly.entity_id
_entity_poly.type
_entity_poly.pdbx_seq_one_letter_code
_entity_poly.pdbx_strand_id
1 'polypeptide(L)'
;MSLKEKEEKIAELEKKLAVIKNDREIDSSKIEETINDYKKETYSHLCAYDRVYLARKPERSHIHEFIDHVFDEFIEMRGDRYFKDDQAIVGGIGMFNNMPVTIIGHQKGRSIDENLKCQFGMASPEGYRKGMRLMKQAEKFHRPIITFIDTPGAYPGISSEENGIGEAIGQSLMMM
;
A
#
# COMPACT_ATOMS: atom_id res chain seq x y z
N MET A 1 22.17 15.31 10.03
CA MET A 1 21.59 15.11 8.68
C MET A 1 20.27 14.40 8.83
N SER A 2 19.19 14.99 8.35
CA SER A 2 17.84 14.38 8.38
C SER A 2 17.80 13.16 7.47
N LEU A 3 16.81 12.26 7.68
CA LEU A 3 16.60 11.11 6.79
C LEU A 3 16.38 11.57 5.35
N LYS A 4 15.61 12.63 5.15
CA LYS A 4 15.36 13.23 3.83
C LYS A 4 16.65 13.59 3.10
N GLU A 5 17.57 14.29 3.75
CA GLU A 5 18.85 14.65 3.17
C GLU A 5 19.72 13.43 2.83
N LYS A 6 19.67 12.39 3.67
CA LYS A 6 20.37 11.12 3.41
C LYS A 6 19.77 10.41 2.19
N GLU A 7 18.45 10.38 2.04
CA GLU A 7 17.77 9.79 0.88
C GLU A 7 18.06 10.56 -0.42
N GLU A 8 18.07 11.90 -0.38
CA GLU A 8 18.46 12.73 -1.53
C GLU A 8 19.89 12.40 -1.99
N LYS A 9 20.80 12.20 -1.01
CA LYS A 9 22.18 11.79 -1.31
C LYS A 9 22.25 10.37 -1.90
N ILE A 10 21.47 9.42 -1.38
CA ILE A 10 21.37 8.07 -1.95
C ILE A 10 20.90 8.14 -3.40
N ALA A 11 19.83 8.89 -3.68
CA ALA A 11 19.29 9.04 -5.02
C ALA A 11 20.27 9.69 -6.00
N GLU A 12 21.09 10.67 -5.53
CA GLU A 12 22.15 11.26 -6.33
C GLU A 12 23.26 10.25 -6.66
N LEU A 13 23.66 9.45 -5.67
CA LEU A 13 24.70 8.41 -5.86
C LEU A 13 24.21 7.31 -6.81
N GLU A 14 22.93 6.89 -6.70
CA GLU A 14 22.33 5.93 -7.63
C GLU A 14 22.25 6.44 -9.07
N LYS A 15 21.92 7.72 -9.26
CA LYS A 15 21.95 8.35 -10.58
C LYS A 15 23.35 8.35 -11.19
N LYS A 16 24.37 8.68 -10.39
CA LYS A 16 25.77 8.61 -10.82
C LYS A 16 26.19 7.19 -11.18
N LEU A 17 25.78 6.20 -10.36
CA LEU A 17 26.05 4.80 -10.63
C LEU A 17 25.40 4.34 -11.95
N ALA A 18 24.14 4.75 -12.22
CA ALA A 18 23.44 4.40 -13.44
C ALA A 18 24.16 4.93 -14.70
N VAL A 19 24.77 6.13 -14.62
CA VAL A 19 25.57 6.68 -15.70
C VAL A 19 26.86 5.85 -15.90
N ILE A 20 27.55 5.49 -14.81
CA ILE A 20 28.80 4.70 -14.84
C ILE A 20 28.55 3.30 -15.40
N LYS A 21 27.42 2.66 -15.04
CA LYS A 21 27.05 1.33 -15.57
C LYS A 21 26.84 1.29 -17.08
N ASN A 22 26.51 2.41 -17.69
CA ASN A 22 26.39 2.51 -19.15
C ASN A 22 27.77 2.54 -19.85
N ASP A 23 28.83 2.82 -19.09
CA ASP A 23 30.21 2.76 -19.57
C ASP A 23 30.81 1.39 -19.25
N ARG A 24 31.00 0.55 -20.28
CA ARG A 24 31.43 -0.85 -20.12
C ARG A 24 32.88 -1.02 -19.65
N GLU A 25 33.65 0.05 -19.57
CA GLU A 25 35.08 0.01 -19.20
C GLU A 25 35.29 0.20 -17.67
N ILE A 26 34.26 0.57 -16.91
CA ILE A 26 34.40 0.91 -15.50
C ILE A 26 33.77 -0.19 -14.61
N ASP A 27 34.56 -0.76 -13.71
CA ASP A 27 34.06 -1.68 -12.66
C ASP A 27 33.26 -0.90 -11.62
N SER A 28 31.93 -0.99 -11.68
CA SER A 28 30.99 -0.33 -10.77
C SER A 28 30.76 -1.06 -9.44
N SER A 29 31.32 -2.26 -9.24
CA SER A 29 30.99 -3.13 -8.11
C SER A 29 31.31 -2.51 -6.75
N LYS A 30 32.46 -1.84 -6.62
CA LYS A 30 32.85 -1.16 -5.37
C LYS A 30 31.96 0.03 -5.04
N ILE A 31 31.48 0.73 -6.05
CA ILE A 31 30.58 1.88 -5.88
C ILE A 31 29.21 1.37 -5.42
N GLU A 32 28.72 0.27 -6.00
CA GLU A 32 27.49 -0.38 -5.58
C GLU A 32 27.55 -0.85 -4.13
N GLU A 33 28.64 -1.50 -3.73
CA GLU A 33 28.87 -1.95 -2.36
C GLU A 33 28.83 -0.74 -1.39
N THR A 34 29.53 0.33 -1.70
CA THR A 34 29.55 1.56 -0.89
C THR A 34 28.15 2.17 -0.75
N ILE A 35 27.35 2.22 -1.82
CA ILE A 35 25.97 2.72 -1.78
C ILE A 35 25.11 1.81 -0.92
N ASN A 36 25.24 0.50 -1.05
CA ASN A 36 24.48 -0.47 -0.27
C ASN A 36 24.80 -0.40 1.23
N ASP A 37 26.07 -0.22 1.58
CA ASP A 37 26.48 -0.05 2.98
C ASP A 37 25.96 1.28 3.56
N TYR A 38 26.00 2.36 2.78
CA TYR A 38 25.40 3.64 3.19
C TYR A 38 23.89 3.55 3.38
N LYS A 39 23.19 2.80 2.52
CA LYS A 39 21.76 2.48 2.70
C LYS A 39 21.50 1.70 3.99
N LYS A 40 22.26 0.60 4.21
CA LYS A 40 22.13 -0.20 5.43
C LYS A 40 22.33 0.65 6.69
N GLU A 41 23.36 1.45 6.72
CA GLU A 41 23.61 2.38 7.85
C GLU A 41 22.46 3.36 8.03
N THR A 42 22.01 3.98 6.93
CA THR A 42 20.93 4.97 6.95
C THR A 42 19.62 4.42 7.52
N TYR A 43 19.24 3.19 7.11
CA TYR A 43 17.97 2.60 7.51
C TYR A 43 18.04 1.70 8.75
N SER A 44 19.22 1.44 9.31
CA SER A 44 19.38 0.61 10.51
C SER A 44 18.92 1.30 11.79
N HIS A 45 18.95 2.64 11.84
CA HIS A 45 18.67 3.43 13.03
C HIS A 45 17.61 4.52 12.78
N LEU A 46 16.39 4.08 12.41
CA LEU A 46 15.26 4.99 12.16
C LEU A 46 14.56 5.35 13.47
N CYS A 47 14.39 6.65 13.72
CA CYS A 47 13.52 7.14 14.79
C CYS A 47 12.03 7.00 14.39
N ALA A 48 11.12 7.27 15.33
CA ALA A 48 9.68 7.18 15.07
C ALA A 48 9.22 8.14 13.94
N TYR A 49 9.77 9.34 13.91
CA TYR A 49 9.46 10.32 12.86
C TYR A 49 9.94 9.87 11.48
N ASP A 50 11.14 9.27 11.40
CA ASP A 50 11.68 8.74 10.14
C ASP A 50 10.78 7.63 9.57
N ARG A 51 10.24 6.77 10.43
CA ARG A 51 9.29 5.72 10.02
C ARG A 51 7.99 6.29 9.47
N VAL A 52 7.46 7.33 10.11
CA VAL A 52 6.26 8.04 9.61
C VAL A 52 6.55 8.73 8.28
N TYR A 53 7.71 9.38 8.16
CA TYR A 53 8.14 10.00 6.91
C TYR A 53 8.21 8.97 5.77
N LEU A 54 8.87 7.83 5.97
CA LEU A 54 8.97 6.75 4.99
C LEU A 54 7.59 6.17 4.64
N ALA A 55 6.73 5.95 5.64
CA ALA A 55 5.39 5.41 5.42
C ALA A 55 4.49 6.32 4.56
N ARG A 56 4.78 7.62 4.53
CA ARG A 56 4.00 8.63 3.78
C ARG A 56 4.60 9.01 2.43
N LYS A 57 5.71 8.40 2.03
CA LYS A 57 6.34 8.71 0.73
C LYS A 57 5.43 8.29 -0.43
N PRO A 58 5.18 9.20 -1.42
CA PRO A 58 4.33 8.88 -2.57
C PRO A 58 4.93 7.83 -3.51
N GLU A 59 6.27 7.68 -3.48
CA GLU A 59 7.00 6.76 -4.36
C GLU A 59 6.95 5.30 -3.90
N ARG A 60 6.37 5.03 -2.73
CA ARG A 60 6.21 3.66 -2.23
C ARG A 60 5.26 2.87 -3.11
N SER A 61 5.49 1.56 -3.13
CA SER A 61 4.58 0.62 -3.80
C SER A 61 3.19 0.65 -3.17
N HIS A 62 2.17 0.62 -4.00
CA HIS A 62 0.75 0.61 -3.63
C HIS A 62 0.18 -0.80 -3.80
N ILE A 63 -1.05 -1.03 -3.35
CA ILE A 63 -1.68 -2.35 -3.33
C ILE A 63 -1.68 -3.05 -4.70
N HIS A 64 -1.94 -2.34 -5.80
CA HIS A 64 -1.94 -2.96 -7.12
C HIS A 64 -0.58 -3.54 -7.51
N GLU A 65 0.51 -2.85 -7.19
CA GLU A 65 1.86 -3.37 -7.46
C GLU A 65 2.18 -4.61 -6.61
N PHE A 66 1.72 -4.65 -5.35
CA PHE A 66 1.83 -5.86 -4.54
C PHE A 66 1.02 -7.00 -5.13
N ILE A 67 -0.20 -6.70 -5.62
CA ILE A 67 -1.04 -7.71 -6.27
C ILE A 67 -0.34 -8.29 -7.50
N ASP A 68 0.18 -7.43 -8.38
CA ASP A 68 0.80 -7.82 -9.63
C ASP A 68 2.10 -8.64 -9.45
N HIS A 69 2.82 -8.43 -8.33
CA HIS A 69 4.12 -9.08 -8.09
C HIS A 69 4.07 -10.28 -7.14
N VAL A 70 3.05 -10.37 -6.30
CA VAL A 70 2.98 -11.37 -5.23
C VAL A 70 1.98 -12.48 -5.55
N PHE A 71 0.94 -12.16 -6.33
CA PHE A 71 -0.15 -13.09 -6.60
C PHE A 71 -0.23 -13.44 -8.08
N ASP A 72 -0.46 -14.71 -8.35
CA ASP A 72 -0.90 -15.17 -9.66
C ASP A 72 -2.39 -14.94 -9.75
N GLU A 73 -2.91 -14.46 -10.82
CA GLU A 73 -4.33 -14.21 -11.06
C GLU A 73 -5.02 -13.40 -9.93
N PHE A 74 -5.63 -12.30 -10.26
CA PHE A 74 -6.42 -11.52 -9.32
C PHE A 74 -7.75 -11.12 -9.94
N ILE A 75 -8.83 -11.45 -9.22
CA ILE A 75 -10.20 -11.07 -9.61
C ILE A 75 -10.70 -10.05 -8.59
N GLU A 76 -10.76 -8.78 -9.00
CA GLU A 76 -11.26 -7.70 -8.16
C GLU A 76 -12.77 -7.82 -7.96
N MET A 77 -13.22 -7.65 -6.71
CA MET A 77 -14.62 -7.74 -6.31
C MET A 77 -15.12 -6.41 -5.76
N ARG A 78 -15.53 -5.52 -6.65
CA ARG A 78 -15.95 -4.16 -6.34
C ARG A 78 -17.30 -4.07 -5.64
N GLY A 79 -17.53 -2.92 -4.98
CA GLY A 79 -18.79 -2.52 -4.38
C GLY A 79 -19.13 -3.17 -3.04
N ASP A 80 -19.90 -2.45 -2.23
CA ASP A 80 -20.37 -2.90 -0.92
C ASP A 80 -21.65 -3.75 -0.97
N ARG A 81 -22.35 -3.77 -2.10
CA ARG A 81 -23.67 -4.40 -2.34
C ARG A 81 -24.85 -3.70 -1.65
N TYR A 82 -24.63 -2.46 -1.20
CA TYR A 82 -25.69 -1.64 -0.60
C TYR A 82 -25.88 -0.33 -1.35
N PHE A 83 -24.78 0.41 -1.60
CA PHE A 83 -24.84 1.75 -2.14
C PHE A 83 -23.87 1.97 -3.32
N LYS A 84 -22.57 1.85 -3.07
CA LYS A 84 -21.56 2.13 -4.12
C LYS A 84 -20.25 1.37 -3.88
N ASP A 85 -19.28 1.63 -4.75
CA ASP A 85 -17.90 1.20 -4.55
C ASP A 85 -17.08 2.28 -3.86
N ASP A 86 -16.05 1.87 -3.14
CA ASP A 86 -15.02 2.74 -2.59
C ASP A 86 -13.66 2.35 -3.17
N GLN A 87 -13.04 3.28 -3.91
CA GLN A 87 -11.74 3.05 -4.54
C GLN A 87 -10.56 3.11 -3.55
N ALA A 88 -10.78 3.59 -2.32
CA ALA A 88 -9.78 3.53 -1.25
C ALA A 88 -9.52 2.10 -0.75
N ILE A 89 -10.45 1.17 -1.00
CA ILE A 89 -10.29 -0.24 -0.69
C ILE A 89 -10.30 -1.07 -1.98
N VAL A 90 -9.22 -1.76 -2.23
CA VAL A 90 -9.12 -2.81 -3.26
C VAL A 90 -9.30 -4.15 -2.58
N GLY A 91 -10.12 -5.01 -3.16
CA GLY A 91 -10.30 -6.34 -2.61
C GLY A 91 -10.82 -7.34 -3.63
N GLY A 92 -10.45 -8.60 -3.44
CA GLY A 92 -10.77 -9.65 -4.38
C GLY A 92 -10.21 -11.01 -3.99
N ILE A 93 -10.16 -11.89 -4.96
CA ILE A 93 -9.61 -13.24 -4.82
C ILE A 93 -8.39 -13.33 -5.73
N GLY A 94 -7.29 -13.85 -5.20
CA GLY A 94 -6.08 -14.13 -5.95
C GLY A 94 -5.51 -15.50 -5.61
N MET A 95 -4.51 -15.93 -6.37
CA MET A 95 -3.76 -17.15 -6.12
C MET A 95 -2.42 -16.81 -5.49
N PHE A 96 -2.09 -17.43 -4.38
CA PHE A 96 -0.79 -17.33 -3.72
C PHE A 96 -0.21 -18.72 -3.51
N ASN A 97 0.89 -19.04 -4.20
CA ASN A 97 1.51 -20.38 -4.15
C ASN A 97 0.48 -21.51 -4.40
N ASN A 98 -0.31 -21.41 -5.44
CA ASN A 98 -1.38 -22.35 -5.79
C ASN A 98 -2.52 -22.44 -4.76
N MET A 99 -2.63 -21.52 -3.82
CA MET A 99 -3.69 -21.46 -2.82
C MET A 99 -4.57 -20.24 -3.08
N PRO A 100 -5.91 -20.41 -3.19
CA PRO A 100 -6.81 -19.28 -3.32
C PRO A 100 -6.87 -18.48 -2.01
N VAL A 101 -6.64 -17.19 -2.10
CA VAL A 101 -6.66 -16.26 -0.96
C VAL A 101 -7.60 -15.10 -1.23
N THR A 102 -8.13 -14.50 -0.17
CA THR A 102 -8.85 -13.23 -0.25
C THR A 102 -7.88 -12.09 0.10
N ILE A 103 -7.81 -11.09 -0.77
CA ILE A 103 -6.93 -9.94 -0.64
C ILE A 103 -7.80 -8.72 -0.34
N ILE A 104 -7.42 -7.94 0.68
CA ILE A 104 -8.08 -6.68 1.04
C ILE A 104 -6.99 -5.68 1.38
N GLY A 105 -7.00 -4.50 0.74
CA GLY A 105 -5.97 -3.51 1.03
C GLY A 105 -6.38 -2.08 0.69
N HIS A 106 -5.67 -1.14 1.31
CA HIS A 106 -5.85 0.28 1.03
C HIS A 106 -5.12 0.68 -0.25
N GLN A 107 -5.78 1.48 -1.06
CA GLN A 107 -5.22 2.08 -2.26
C GLN A 107 -5.01 3.57 -2.07
N LYS A 108 -3.81 4.03 -2.40
CA LYS A 108 -3.44 5.43 -2.58
C LYS A 108 -3.08 5.67 -4.03
N GLY A 109 -3.34 6.89 -4.51
CA GLY A 109 -2.94 7.29 -5.85
C GLY A 109 -1.49 7.81 -5.90
N ARG A 110 -0.88 7.79 -7.09
CA ARG A 110 0.43 8.41 -7.36
C ARG A 110 0.30 9.86 -7.80
N SER A 111 -0.78 10.19 -8.49
CA SER A 111 -1.14 11.54 -8.88
C SER A 111 -2.16 12.17 -7.91
N ILE A 112 -2.34 13.48 -7.98
CA ILE A 112 -3.37 14.19 -7.21
C ILE A 112 -4.76 13.66 -7.57
N ASP A 113 -5.03 13.47 -8.87
CA ASP A 113 -6.32 13.00 -9.35
C ASP A 113 -6.65 11.58 -8.87
N GLU A 114 -5.65 10.69 -8.86
CA GLU A 114 -5.81 9.33 -8.31
C GLU A 114 -6.03 9.37 -6.80
N ASN A 115 -5.28 10.21 -6.09
CA ASN A 115 -5.45 10.38 -4.64
C ASN A 115 -6.83 10.91 -4.28
N LEU A 116 -7.39 11.84 -5.06
CA LEU A 116 -8.77 12.30 -4.87
C LEU A 116 -9.78 11.18 -5.07
N LYS A 117 -9.61 10.31 -6.07
CA LYS A 117 -10.49 9.15 -6.31
C LYS A 117 -10.42 8.13 -5.18
N CYS A 118 -9.22 7.87 -4.66
CA CYS A 118 -8.98 6.93 -3.55
C CYS A 118 -9.06 7.61 -2.18
N GLN A 119 -9.51 8.86 -2.09
CA GLN A 119 -9.63 9.62 -0.84
C GLN A 119 -8.34 9.55 0.01
N PHE A 120 -7.17 9.60 -0.63
CA PHE A 120 -5.85 9.48 0.00
C PHE A 120 -5.67 8.19 0.82
N GLY A 121 -6.35 7.11 0.46
CA GLY A 121 -6.36 5.84 1.18
C GLY A 121 -7.24 5.85 2.43
N MET A 122 -8.13 6.84 2.57
CA MET A 122 -9.09 6.93 3.67
C MET A 122 -10.41 6.28 3.26
N ALA A 123 -10.70 5.11 3.81
CA ALA A 123 -11.92 4.39 3.48
C ALA A 123 -13.19 5.08 3.98
N SER A 124 -14.20 5.14 3.11
CA SER A 124 -15.57 5.51 3.40
C SER A 124 -16.36 4.33 3.99
N PRO A 125 -17.60 4.51 4.49
CA PRO A 125 -18.42 3.40 5.00
C PRO A 125 -18.55 2.22 4.01
N GLU A 126 -18.61 2.53 2.73
CA GLU A 126 -18.72 1.54 1.65
C GLU A 126 -17.45 0.68 1.55
N GLY A 127 -16.27 1.26 1.79
CA GLY A 127 -15.01 0.53 1.84
C GLY A 127 -14.98 -0.49 2.98
N TYR A 128 -15.41 -0.10 4.17
CA TYR A 128 -15.55 -1.00 5.31
C TYR A 128 -16.54 -2.12 5.03
N ARG A 129 -17.72 -1.80 4.47
CA ARG A 129 -18.73 -2.81 4.11
C ARG A 129 -18.23 -3.75 3.00
N LYS A 130 -17.49 -3.25 2.03
CA LYS A 130 -16.82 -4.08 1.01
C LYS A 130 -15.83 -5.05 1.66
N GLY A 131 -14.99 -4.56 2.58
CA GLY A 131 -14.08 -5.40 3.35
C GLY A 131 -14.81 -6.51 4.12
N MET A 132 -15.84 -6.16 4.90
CA MET A 132 -16.68 -7.11 5.63
C MET A 132 -17.32 -8.17 4.72
N ARG A 133 -17.84 -7.75 3.56
CA ARG A 133 -18.42 -8.69 2.58
C ARG A 133 -17.40 -9.71 2.11
N LEU A 134 -16.16 -9.27 1.83
CA LEU A 134 -15.09 -10.15 1.39
C LEU A 134 -14.61 -11.08 2.50
N MET A 135 -14.56 -10.61 3.75
CA MET A 135 -14.23 -11.43 4.93
C MET A 135 -15.27 -12.54 5.14
N LYS A 136 -16.58 -12.22 5.09
CA LYS A 136 -17.66 -13.22 5.15
C LYS A 136 -17.57 -14.26 4.04
N GLN A 137 -17.23 -13.83 2.83
CA GLN A 137 -17.03 -14.75 1.71
C GLN A 137 -15.79 -15.62 1.92
N ALA A 138 -14.70 -15.06 2.43
CA ALA A 138 -13.49 -15.81 2.74
C ALA A 138 -13.75 -16.90 3.77
N GLU A 139 -14.44 -16.57 4.86
CA GLU A 139 -14.87 -17.51 5.91
C GLU A 139 -15.72 -18.65 5.31
N LYS A 140 -16.76 -18.32 4.54
CA LYS A 140 -17.65 -19.30 3.92
C LYS A 140 -16.91 -20.30 3.03
N PHE A 141 -15.87 -19.88 2.34
CA PHE A 141 -15.10 -20.71 1.42
C PHE A 141 -13.74 -21.15 1.98
N HIS A 142 -13.50 -20.91 3.26
CA HIS A 142 -12.27 -21.28 3.97
C HIS A 142 -10.99 -20.77 3.30
N ARG A 143 -11.04 -19.54 2.77
CA ARG A 143 -9.86 -18.89 2.17
C ARG A 143 -9.13 -18.04 3.21
N PRO A 144 -7.81 -18.14 3.30
CA PRO A 144 -7.01 -17.19 4.08
C PRO A 144 -7.22 -15.75 3.58
N ILE A 145 -7.13 -14.80 4.50
CA ILE A 145 -7.25 -13.38 4.20
C ILE A 145 -5.86 -12.74 4.35
N ILE A 146 -5.43 -12.02 3.32
CA ILE A 146 -4.21 -11.23 3.31
C ILE A 146 -4.61 -9.77 3.26
N THR A 147 -4.17 -8.98 4.26
CA THR A 147 -4.49 -7.56 4.36
C THR A 147 -3.28 -6.67 4.13
N PHE A 148 -3.46 -5.60 3.35
CA PHE A 148 -2.46 -4.56 3.14
C PHE A 148 -2.97 -3.25 3.74
N ILE A 149 -2.30 -2.77 4.79
CA ILE A 149 -2.71 -1.57 5.52
C ILE A 149 -1.82 -0.40 5.14
N ASP A 150 -2.41 0.57 4.43
CA ASP A 150 -1.73 1.81 4.04
C ASP A 150 -2.73 2.98 4.05
N THR A 151 -3.10 3.45 5.22
CA THR A 151 -4.08 4.52 5.41
C THR A 151 -3.67 5.48 6.52
N PRO A 152 -4.00 6.78 6.42
CA PRO A 152 -3.92 7.70 7.56
C PRO A 152 -5.12 7.58 8.52
N GLY A 153 -6.23 6.94 8.11
CA GLY A 153 -7.45 6.78 8.91
C GLY A 153 -8.70 6.61 8.06
N ALA A 154 -9.87 6.69 8.68
CA ALA A 154 -11.16 6.71 7.99
C ALA A 154 -11.41 8.07 7.30
N TYR A 155 -12.24 8.10 6.26
CA TYR A 155 -12.59 9.34 5.57
C TYR A 155 -13.49 10.23 6.45
N PRO A 156 -13.04 11.46 6.81
CA PRO A 156 -13.74 12.33 7.77
C PRO A 156 -14.76 13.27 7.13
N GLY A 157 -15.29 12.92 5.95
CA GLY A 157 -16.23 13.76 5.22
C GLY A 157 -17.66 13.67 5.77
N ILE A 158 -18.47 14.72 5.57
CA ILE A 158 -19.89 14.77 5.97
C ILE A 158 -20.65 13.56 5.39
N SER A 159 -20.41 13.23 4.13
CA SER A 159 -21.02 12.06 3.50
C SER A 159 -20.69 10.72 4.19
N SER A 160 -19.53 10.60 4.84
CA SER A 160 -19.20 9.41 5.63
C SER A 160 -20.02 9.31 6.90
N GLU A 161 -20.23 10.44 7.58
CA GLU A 161 -21.09 10.49 8.77
C GLU A 161 -22.54 10.17 8.42
N GLU A 162 -23.08 10.78 7.36
CA GLU A 162 -24.42 10.52 6.86
C GLU A 162 -24.63 9.05 6.45
N ASN A 163 -23.62 8.39 5.93
CA ASN A 163 -23.64 6.98 5.53
C ASN A 163 -23.22 6.00 6.63
N GLY A 164 -22.98 6.47 7.86
CA GLY A 164 -22.76 5.64 9.04
C GLY A 164 -21.35 5.09 9.18
N ILE A 165 -20.31 5.94 9.06
CA ILE A 165 -18.90 5.52 9.19
C ILE A 165 -18.62 4.86 10.55
N GLY A 166 -19.16 5.41 11.65
CA GLY A 166 -18.97 4.88 12.99
C GLY A 166 -19.53 3.46 13.14
N GLU A 167 -20.72 3.21 12.59
CA GLU A 167 -21.31 1.87 12.57
C GLU A 167 -20.49 0.91 11.71
N ALA A 168 -20.10 1.33 10.49
CA ALA A 168 -19.32 0.50 9.59
C ALA A 168 -17.97 0.07 10.20
N ILE A 169 -17.30 0.96 10.92
CA ILE A 169 -16.07 0.65 11.67
C ILE A 169 -16.38 -0.35 12.81
N GLY A 170 -17.39 -0.06 13.63
CA GLY A 170 -17.78 -0.92 14.75
C GLY A 170 -18.16 -2.33 14.30
N GLN A 171 -18.94 -2.47 13.24
CA GLN A 171 -19.30 -3.75 12.64
C GLN A 171 -18.07 -4.50 12.10
N SER A 172 -17.12 -3.79 11.50
CA SER A 172 -15.87 -4.40 11.01
C SER A 172 -15.04 -4.97 12.15
N LEU A 173 -14.91 -4.24 13.25
CA LEU A 173 -14.19 -4.71 14.44
C LEU A 173 -14.86 -5.93 15.10
N MET A 174 -16.19 -5.96 15.11
CA MET A 174 -16.93 -7.11 15.64
C MET A 174 -16.85 -8.37 14.78
N MET A 175 -16.53 -8.20 13.50
CA MET A 175 -16.40 -9.30 12.55
C MET A 175 -15.02 -9.93 12.55
N MET A 176 -13.98 -9.17 12.85
CA MET A 176 -12.59 -9.64 12.90
C MET A 176 -12.28 -10.45 14.14
#